data_baa174b919cdb19cd39297902d09835f
#
_entry.id   baa174b919cdb19cd39297902d09835f
#
_cell.length_a   1.000
_cell.length_b   1.000
_cell.length_c   1.000
_cell.angle_alpha   90.00
_cell.angle_beta   90.00
_cell.angle_gamma   90.00
#
_symmetry.space_group_name_H-M   'P 1'
#
loop_
_entity.id
_entity.type
_entity.pdbx_description
1 polymer ?
#
loop_
_entity_poly.entity_id
_entity_poly.type
_entity_poly.pdbx_seq_one_letter_code
_entity_poly.pdbx_strand_id
1 'polypeptide(L)'
;LSHKRAEIADRELVMEGKDMRVQVLTLGKNDSIPWHYHSEITDSFVCLEGILVVDTKVPTISYVLKAGDRCEVPPLVAHYVHGEDMQPAKFMILQGVGVYDNIPVGKQ
;
A
#
# COMPACT_ATOMS: atom_id res chain seq x y z
N LEU A 1 -10.40 -21.23 -4.25
CA LEU A 1 -10.73 -19.98 -3.64
C LEU A 1 -10.00 -18.83 -4.30
N SER A 2 -10.60 -17.71 -4.22
CA SER A 2 -10.09 -16.51 -4.82
C SER A 2 -8.97 -15.89 -3.97
N HIS A 3 -8.44 -14.82 -4.47
CA HIS A 3 -7.45 -14.04 -3.75
C HIS A 3 -8.07 -13.40 -2.52
N LYS A 4 -7.27 -13.26 -1.49
CA LYS A 4 -7.68 -12.56 -0.31
C LYS A 4 -7.84 -11.08 -0.63
N ARG A 5 -8.88 -10.48 -0.11
CA ARG A 5 -9.11 -9.05 -0.29
C ARG A 5 -8.25 -8.25 0.67
N ALA A 6 -7.97 -7.00 0.28
CA ALA A 6 -7.37 -6.06 1.19
C ALA A 6 -8.34 -5.77 2.32
N GLU A 7 -7.85 -5.79 3.56
CA GLU A 7 -8.65 -5.46 4.72
C GLU A 7 -8.17 -4.14 5.27
N ILE A 8 -9.02 -3.13 5.16
CA ILE A 8 -8.70 -1.76 5.51
C ILE A 8 -9.80 -1.25 6.43
N ALA A 9 -9.42 -0.85 7.63
CA ALA A 9 -10.39 -0.42 8.63
C ALA A 9 -11.06 0.89 8.25
N ASP A 10 -10.34 1.80 7.61
CA ASP A 10 -10.89 3.07 7.17
C ASP A 10 -10.17 3.57 5.94
N ARG A 11 -10.90 4.31 5.11
CA ARG A 11 -10.39 4.83 3.86
C ARG A 11 -10.96 6.22 3.64
N GLU A 12 -10.08 7.20 3.49
CA GLU A 12 -10.49 8.58 3.28
C GLU A 12 -9.88 9.09 1.98
N LEU A 13 -10.72 9.49 1.03
CA LEU A 13 -10.26 10.10 -0.20
C LEU A 13 -9.85 11.53 0.07
N VAL A 14 -8.59 11.89 -0.24
CA VAL A 14 -8.10 13.24 -0.05
C VAL A 14 -8.24 14.04 -1.34
N MET A 15 -7.81 13.46 -2.46
CA MET A 15 -7.80 14.17 -3.73
C MET A 15 -7.69 13.15 -4.86
N GLU A 16 -8.32 13.44 -5.97
CA GLU A 16 -8.30 12.51 -7.08
C GLU A 16 -8.43 13.26 -8.41
N GLY A 17 -7.68 12.83 -9.39
CA GLY A 17 -7.75 13.30 -10.76
C GLY A 17 -7.88 12.12 -11.69
N LYS A 18 -7.76 12.36 -13.01
CA LYS A 18 -7.90 11.30 -13.99
C LYS A 18 -6.76 10.28 -13.89
N ASP A 19 -5.60 10.71 -13.46
CA ASP A 19 -4.38 9.93 -13.50
C ASP A 19 -3.67 9.85 -12.15
N MET A 20 -4.34 10.26 -11.08
CA MET A 20 -3.75 10.16 -9.75
C MET A 20 -4.82 10.20 -8.66
N ARG A 21 -4.49 9.63 -7.53
CA ARG A 21 -5.40 9.58 -6.39
C ARG A 21 -4.60 9.60 -5.10
N VAL A 22 -5.08 10.36 -4.13
CA VAL A 22 -4.47 10.44 -2.80
C VAL A 22 -5.50 10.03 -1.77
N GLN A 23 -5.16 9.06 -0.95
CA GLN A 23 -6.03 8.56 0.11
C GLN A 23 -5.28 8.46 1.43
N VAL A 24 -6.01 8.53 2.53
CA VAL A 24 -5.50 8.15 3.83
C VAL A 24 -6.17 6.84 4.21
N LEU A 25 -5.37 5.83 4.47
CA LEU A 25 -5.85 4.48 4.79
C LEU A 25 -5.45 4.13 6.21
N THR A 26 -6.35 3.44 6.90
CA THR A 26 -6.07 2.92 8.24
C THR A 26 -6.15 1.40 8.19
N LEU A 27 -5.06 0.76 8.57
CA LEU A 27 -5.03 -0.68 8.78
C LEU A 27 -5.26 -0.92 10.26
N GLY A 28 -6.29 -1.70 10.59
CA GLY A 28 -6.51 -2.12 11.95
C GLY A 28 -5.60 -3.28 12.30
N LYS A 29 -5.77 -3.80 13.49
CA LYS A 29 -4.99 -4.96 13.92
C LYS A 29 -5.29 -6.14 13.00
N ASN A 30 -4.23 -6.79 12.52
CA ASN A 30 -4.29 -7.93 11.62
C ASN A 30 -4.78 -7.63 10.22
N ASP A 31 -4.96 -6.35 9.89
CA ASP A 31 -5.31 -5.97 8.52
C ASP A 31 -4.06 -5.93 7.66
N SER A 32 -4.26 -6.15 6.36
CA SER A 32 -3.15 -6.06 5.40
C SER A 32 -3.68 -5.82 4.00
N ILE A 33 -2.79 -5.35 3.15
CA ILE A 33 -3.05 -5.27 1.71
C ILE A 33 -2.22 -6.36 1.07
N PRO A 34 -2.87 -7.41 0.52
CA PRO A 34 -2.15 -8.57 -0.02
C PRO A 34 -1.23 -8.21 -1.19
N TRP A 35 -0.33 -9.11 -1.51
CA TRP A 35 0.61 -8.95 -2.60
C TRP A 35 -0.09 -8.59 -3.91
N HIS A 36 0.34 -7.50 -4.51
CA HIS A 36 -0.18 -7.02 -5.78
C HIS A 36 0.83 -6.09 -6.42
N TYR A 37 0.62 -5.77 -7.68
CA TYR A 37 1.39 -4.72 -8.34
C TYR A 37 0.48 -3.91 -9.24
N HIS A 38 0.97 -2.77 -9.67
CA HIS A 38 0.29 -1.88 -10.61
C HIS A 38 1.09 -1.81 -11.89
N SER A 39 0.42 -1.74 -13.03
CA SER A 39 1.15 -1.76 -14.30
C SER A 39 1.69 -0.40 -14.71
N GLU A 40 1.05 0.69 -14.30
CA GLU A 40 1.44 2.03 -14.74
C GLU A 40 1.78 3.01 -13.62
N ILE A 41 1.12 2.90 -12.47
CA ILE A 41 1.30 3.90 -11.42
C ILE A 41 2.40 3.51 -10.45
N THR A 42 2.92 4.53 -9.78
CA THR A 42 3.78 4.37 -8.60
C THR A 42 2.92 4.52 -7.37
N ASP A 43 3.15 3.68 -6.36
CA ASP A 43 2.58 3.85 -5.04
C ASP A 43 3.59 4.56 -4.16
N SER A 44 3.24 5.74 -3.66
CA SER A 44 4.08 6.46 -2.69
C SER A 44 3.38 6.39 -1.34
N PHE A 45 4.11 6.00 -0.31
CA PHE A 45 3.57 5.80 1.03
C PHE A 45 4.18 6.82 1.99
N VAL A 46 3.35 7.44 2.81
CA VAL A 46 3.79 8.30 3.90
C VAL A 46 3.13 7.78 5.17
N CYS A 47 3.93 7.28 6.11
CA CYS A 47 3.39 6.80 7.37
C CYS A 47 2.94 7.98 8.23
N LEU A 48 1.75 7.90 8.81
CA LEU A 48 1.20 8.94 9.66
C LEU A 48 1.14 8.51 11.12
N GLU A 49 0.74 7.26 11.39
CA GLU A 49 0.63 6.74 12.77
C GLU A 49 1.03 5.28 12.78
N GLY A 50 1.61 4.83 13.87
CA GLY A 50 2.08 3.46 13.99
C GLY A 50 3.34 3.25 13.19
N ILE A 51 3.62 2.01 12.85
CA ILE A 51 4.77 1.65 12.02
C ILE A 51 4.24 0.86 10.84
N LEU A 52 4.43 1.39 9.65
CA LEU A 52 3.98 0.76 8.42
C LEU A 52 5.11 -0.03 7.80
N VAL A 53 4.83 -1.25 7.35
CA VAL A 53 5.81 -2.07 6.65
C VAL A 53 5.33 -2.28 5.23
N VAL A 54 6.19 -1.95 4.27
CA VAL A 54 5.93 -2.19 2.84
C VAL A 54 7.00 -3.14 2.35
N ASP A 55 6.59 -4.37 2.06
CA ASP A 55 7.48 -5.41 1.56
C ASP A 55 7.38 -5.50 0.05
N THR A 56 8.52 -5.63 -0.62
CA THR A 56 8.54 -5.84 -2.07
C THR A 56 9.22 -7.17 -2.39
N LYS A 57 9.03 -7.67 -3.62
CA LYS A 57 9.61 -8.94 -4.04
C LYS A 57 10.87 -8.80 -4.90
N VAL A 58 10.77 -8.09 -6.00
CA VAL A 58 11.92 -7.93 -6.91
C VAL A 58 12.06 -6.44 -7.18
N PRO A 59 12.97 -5.79 -6.46
CA PRO A 59 13.89 -6.34 -5.46
C PRO A 59 13.19 -6.70 -4.15
N THR A 60 13.78 -7.59 -3.37
CA THR A 60 13.28 -7.96 -2.05
C THR A 60 13.74 -6.93 -1.04
N ILE A 61 12.83 -6.08 -0.61
CA ILE A 61 13.11 -5.00 0.33
C ILE A 61 11.96 -4.95 1.33
N SER A 62 12.27 -4.59 2.56
CA SER A 62 11.26 -4.34 3.57
C SER A 62 11.46 -2.90 4.05
N TYR A 63 10.52 -2.03 3.68
CA TYR A 63 10.53 -0.64 4.14
C TYR A 63 9.76 -0.56 5.45
N VAL A 64 10.43 -0.13 6.50
CA VAL A 64 9.80 0.04 7.82
C VAL A 64 9.69 1.53 8.08
N LEU A 65 8.47 2.03 8.07
CA LEU A 65 8.22 3.47 8.09
C LEU A 65 7.59 3.89 9.42
N LYS A 66 8.25 4.82 10.11
CA LYS A 66 7.69 5.49 11.27
C LYS A 66 6.97 6.75 10.80
N ALA A 67 6.24 7.40 11.68
CA ALA A 67 5.49 8.61 11.33
C ALA A 67 6.41 9.62 10.63
N GLY A 68 5.99 10.06 9.45
CA GLY A 68 6.75 10.99 8.62
C GLY A 68 7.68 10.36 7.61
N ASP A 69 7.98 9.07 7.75
CA ASP A 69 8.86 8.37 6.79
C ASP A 69 8.08 8.03 5.53
N ARG A 70 8.80 7.91 4.42
CA ARG A 70 8.21 7.66 3.11
C ARG A 70 8.97 6.58 2.35
N CYS A 71 8.26 5.91 1.45
CA CYS A 71 8.89 5.08 0.43
C CYS A 71 8.03 5.09 -0.82
N GLU A 72 8.60 4.61 -1.92
CA GLU A 72 7.91 4.52 -3.20
C GLU A 72 8.11 3.14 -3.78
N VAL A 73 7.03 2.60 -4.38
CA VAL A 73 7.08 1.33 -5.09
C VAL A 73 6.73 1.64 -6.54
N PRO A 74 7.68 1.44 -7.47
CA PRO A 74 7.43 1.75 -8.88
C PRO A 74 6.49 0.74 -9.52
N PRO A 75 6.01 1.02 -10.74
CA PRO A 75 5.19 0.05 -11.47
C PRO A 75 5.87 -1.30 -11.59
N LEU A 76 5.06 -2.34 -11.64
CA LEU A 76 5.48 -3.73 -11.90
C LEU A 76 6.22 -4.39 -10.74
N VAL A 77 6.38 -3.70 -9.62
CA VAL A 77 7.00 -4.29 -8.42
C VAL A 77 5.93 -4.74 -7.46
N ALA A 78 5.85 -6.04 -7.22
CA ALA A 78 4.87 -6.61 -6.31
C ALA A 78 5.18 -6.19 -4.87
N HIS A 79 4.15 -5.84 -4.13
CA HIS A 79 4.31 -5.38 -2.75
C HIS A 79 3.16 -5.80 -1.86
N TYR A 80 3.44 -5.81 -0.56
CA TYR A 80 2.54 -6.25 0.50
C TYR A 80 2.63 -5.22 1.63
N VAL A 81 1.50 -4.77 2.15
CA VAL A 81 1.45 -3.66 3.09
C VAL A 81 0.77 -4.09 4.37
N HIS A 82 1.41 -3.83 5.50
CA HIS A 82 0.87 -4.21 6.81
C HIS A 82 1.51 -3.34 7.90
N GLY A 83 0.91 -3.35 9.07
CA GLY A 83 1.56 -2.74 10.23
C GLY A 83 2.65 -3.67 10.76
N GLU A 84 3.64 -3.11 11.44
CA GLU A 84 4.68 -3.92 12.08
C GLU A 84 4.01 -4.82 13.13
N ASP A 85 4.36 -6.10 13.14
CA ASP A 85 3.76 -7.12 14.00
C ASP A 85 2.23 -7.13 13.88
N MET A 86 1.73 -6.76 12.70
CA MET A 86 0.28 -6.70 12.39
C MET A 86 -0.49 -5.75 13.30
N GLN A 87 0.19 -4.78 13.90
CA GLN A 87 -0.45 -3.76 14.72
C GLN A 87 -1.02 -2.65 13.82
N PRO A 88 -1.96 -1.85 14.33
CA PRO A 88 -2.57 -0.80 13.50
C PRO A 88 -1.56 0.20 12.98
N ALA A 89 -1.82 0.70 11.76
CA ALA A 89 -1.01 1.75 11.15
C ALA A 89 -1.91 2.61 10.27
N LYS A 90 -1.56 3.88 10.16
CA LYS A 90 -2.28 4.83 9.33
C LYS A 90 -1.29 5.50 8.41
N PHE A 91 -1.65 5.61 7.15
CA PHE A 91 -0.72 6.15 6.15
C PHE A 91 -1.46 6.85 5.02
N MET A 92 -0.76 7.76 4.38
CA MET A 92 -1.23 8.38 3.16
C MET A 92 -0.62 7.63 1.99
N ILE A 93 -1.43 7.33 0.99
CA ILE A 93 -0.97 6.69 -0.22
C ILE A 93 -1.26 7.61 -1.41
N LEU A 94 -0.21 7.88 -2.18
CA LEU A 94 -0.31 8.70 -3.39
C LEU A 94 -0.09 7.77 -4.56
N GLN A 95 -1.11 7.59 -5.38
CA GLN A 95 -1.11 6.64 -6.49
C GLN A 95 -1.19 7.39 -7.81
N GLY A 96 -0.16 7.32 -8.59
CA GLY A 96 -0.05 8.03 -9.86
C GLY A 96 1.36 7.90 -10.44
N VAL A 97 1.64 8.43 -11.55
CA VAL A 97 0.69 9.07 -12.45
C VAL A 97 0.37 8.03 -13.52
N GLY A 98 -0.89 7.87 -13.90
CA GLY A 98 -1.29 6.90 -14.90
C GLY A 98 -2.62 6.24 -14.58
N VAL A 99 -2.96 5.23 -15.35
CA VAL A 99 -4.20 4.49 -15.15
C VAL A 99 -4.02 3.51 -13.99
N TYR A 100 -4.91 3.60 -13.01
CA TYR A 100 -4.87 2.70 -11.86
C TYR A 100 -5.36 1.31 -12.24
N ASP A 101 -4.63 0.30 -11.83
CA ASP A 101 -5.07 -1.08 -11.84
C ASP A 101 -4.52 -1.78 -10.60
N ASN A 102 -5.02 -2.95 -10.30
CA ASN A 102 -4.53 -3.73 -9.17
C ASN A 102 -4.47 -5.19 -9.63
N ILE A 103 -3.26 -5.69 -9.74
CA ILE A 103 -3.03 -7.05 -10.25
C ILE A 103 -2.54 -7.92 -9.10
N PRO A 104 -3.39 -8.84 -8.60
CA PRO A 104 -3.01 -9.73 -7.50
C PRO A 104 -1.88 -10.66 -7.92
N VAL A 105 -1.05 -11.05 -6.96
CA VAL A 105 0.10 -11.90 -7.21
C VAL A 105 -0.05 -13.20 -6.45
N GLY A 106 -0.01 -14.30 -7.19
CA GLY A 106 -0.02 -15.62 -6.63
C GLY A 106 -1.29 -15.96 -5.89
N LYS A 107 -1.25 -17.08 -5.20
CA LYS A 107 -2.35 -17.50 -4.34
C LYS A 107 -2.17 -16.91 -2.97
N GLN A 108 -3.25 -16.50 -2.41
CA GLN A 108 -3.25 -15.90 -1.08
C GLN A 108 -3.79 -16.86 -0.05
#